data_daa1b433b84762cdf00f4bd47f228be3
#
_entry.id   daa1b433b84762cdf00f4bd47f228be3
#
_cell.length_a   1.000
_cell.length_b   1.000
_cell.length_c   1.000
_cell.angle_alpha   90.00
_cell.angle_beta   90.00
_cell.angle_gamma   90.00
#
_symmetry.space_group_name_H-M   'P 1'
#
loop_
_entity.id
_entity.type
_entity.pdbx_description
1 polymer ?
#
loop_
_entity_poly.entity_id
_entity_poly.type
_entity_poly.pdbx_seq_one_letter_code
_entity_poly.pdbx_strand_id
1 'polypeptide(L)'
;DLVGNSSNIDSTSNNSYVLFDQTPPASFTVGQVISSGGTVVNGFWNSTNQNILVTVPIDNDISLIDGAVQTLVSFDGGDTLEVGDLNTIAELNVNDTITISISRIEFINSENYAEGSLALFTARINDFAGYTRIGGASANQIKIDQTGPILDSIAIESDNLYSNQGAKYGDDVSVTFRPQEEIMTPFVLIAGDTADNITRIGDNWIATRTMQVTDVEGVISFNFTPYDLAGNPGGASTQSTNNSRVILDNSSPFIN
;
A
#
# COMPACT_ATOMS: atom_id res chain seq x y z
N ASP A 1 31.38 1.60 64.26
CA ASP A 1 31.44 2.69 65.25
C ASP A 1 32.87 2.78 65.87
N LEU A 2 33.08 3.66 66.86
CA LEU A 2 34.35 3.87 67.52
C LEU A 2 34.89 2.66 68.34
N VAL A 3 34.07 1.66 68.53
CA VAL A 3 34.46 0.41 69.24
C VAL A 3 34.52 -0.81 68.31
N GLY A 4 34.47 -0.58 67.01
CA GLY A 4 34.67 -1.63 66.00
C GLY A 4 33.42 -2.42 65.60
N ASN A 5 32.22 -2.02 66.02
CA ASN A 5 31.01 -2.62 65.48
C ASN A 5 30.74 -2.21 64.07
N SER A 6 30.56 -3.15 63.19
CA SER A 6 30.20 -2.93 61.80
C SER A 6 28.72 -3.25 61.57
N SER A 7 28.06 -2.51 60.71
CA SER A 7 26.75 -2.87 60.18
C SER A 7 26.88 -3.11 58.68
N ASN A 8 26.31 -4.20 58.18
CA ASN A 8 26.13 -4.41 56.75
C ASN A 8 24.80 -3.80 56.33
N ILE A 9 24.83 -3.02 55.27
CA ILE A 9 23.64 -2.56 54.59
C ILE A 9 23.59 -3.28 53.26
N ASP A 10 22.63 -4.20 53.12
CA ASP A 10 22.51 -5.05 51.93
C ASP A 10 21.53 -4.47 50.89
N SER A 11 20.87 -3.38 51.22
CA SER A 11 19.90 -2.71 50.35
C SER A 11 19.90 -1.19 50.57
N THR A 12 19.48 -0.46 49.56
CA THR A 12 19.24 0.97 49.68
C THR A 12 17.92 1.25 50.40
N SER A 13 17.83 2.34 51.17
CA SER A 13 16.63 2.72 51.93
C SER A 13 15.41 3.05 51.07
N ASN A 14 15.61 3.32 49.78
CA ASN A 14 14.57 3.64 48.81
C ASN A 14 14.36 2.56 47.75
N ASN A 15 14.90 1.34 47.99
CA ASN A 15 14.88 0.23 47.05
C ASN A 15 15.50 0.54 45.68
N SER A 16 16.36 1.54 45.59
CA SER A 16 17.09 1.82 44.35
C SER A 16 18.10 0.72 44.07
N TYR A 17 18.32 0.43 42.81
CA TYR A 17 19.36 -0.50 42.36
C TYR A 17 20.07 0.12 41.13
N VAL A 18 21.23 -0.40 40.84
CA VAL A 18 21.99 -0.09 39.62
C VAL A 18 22.08 -1.39 38.82
N LEU A 19 21.57 -1.36 37.61
CA LEU A 19 21.80 -2.44 36.65
C LEU A 19 23.23 -2.32 36.11
N PHE A 20 24.03 -3.36 36.28
CA PHE A 20 25.36 -3.44 35.69
C PHE A 20 25.28 -4.32 34.46
N ASP A 21 25.38 -3.72 33.29
CA ASP A 21 25.33 -4.38 31.99
C ASP A 21 26.61 -4.09 31.20
N GLN A 22 27.16 -5.13 30.54
CA GLN A 22 28.35 -5.04 29.69
C GLN A 22 28.12 -5.65 28.31
N THR A 23 26.90 -6.01 27.98
CA THR A 23 26.56 -6.71 26.75
C THR A 23 25.61 -5.89 25.88
N PRO A 24 25.89 -5.74 24.58
CA PRO A 24 24.93 -5.09 23.70
C PRO A 24 23.70 -6.00 23.48
N PRO A 25 22.55 -5.43 23.06
CA PRO A 25 21.37 -6.19 22.69
C PRO A 25 21.68 -7.37 21.78
N ALA A 26 20.95 -8.48 21.91
CA ALA A 26 21.11 -9.67 21.09
C ALA A 26 20.92 -9.36 19.59
N SER A 27 21.46 -10.19 18.71
CA SER A 27 21.25 -10.04 17.27
C SER A 27 19.81 -10.37 16.91
N PHE A 28 19.21 -9.55 16.05
CA PHE A 28 17.84 -9.73 15.56
C PHE A 28 17.76 -9.39 14.07
N THR A 29 16.64 -9.72 13.46
CA THR A 29 16.29 -9.32 12.08
C THR A 29 14.89 -8.71 12.13
N VAL A 30 14.70 -7.58 11.46
CA VAL A 30 13.39 -6.94 11.33
C VAL A 30 12.41 -7.94 10.70
N GLY A 31 11.24 -8.04 11.30
CA GLY A 31 10.19 -8.94 10.86
C GLY A 31 9.41 -8.39 9.65
N GLN A 32 8.09 -8.45 9.75
CA GLN A 32 7.21 -8.00 8.67
C GLN A 32 7.25 -6.48 8.52
N VAL A 33 7.26 -6.03 7.26
CA VAL A 33 7.06 -4.63 6.87
C VAL A 33 5.91 -4.58 5.88
N ILE A 34 4.87 -3.82 6.22
CA ILE A 34 3.66 -3.69 5.40
C ILE A 34 3.19 -2.23 5.35
N SER A 35 2.62 -1.84 4.21
CA SER A 35 1.84 -0.62 4.11
C SER A 35 0.47 -0.79 4.76
N SER A 36 -0.12 0.27 5.26
CA SER A 36 -1.46 0.27 5.85
C SER A 36 -2.24 1.54 5.50
N GLY A 37 -3.57 1.45 5.60
CA GLY A 37 -4.48 2.50 5.15
C GLY A 37 -4.67 2.51 3.64
N GLY A 38 -5.86 2.91 3.18
CA GLY A 38 -6.23 2.91 1.77
C GLY A 38 -6.19 1.51 1.12
N THR A 39 -5.82 1.46 -0.15
CA THR A 39 -5.66 0.20 -0.89
C THR A 39 -4.30 -0.41 -0.56
N VAL A 40 -4.29 -1.53 0.16
CA VAL A 40 -3.06 -2.21 0.55
C VAL A 40 -2.70 -3.27 -0.48
N VAL A 41 -1.54 -3.11 -1.11
CA VAL A 41 -0.93 -4.11 -1.99
C VAL A 41 0.43 -4.51 -1.41
N ASN A 42 0.63 -5.81 -1.18
CA ASN A 42 1.85 -6.30 -0.56
C ASN A 42 3.10 -5.93 -1.37
N GLY A 43 4.10 -5.40 -0.70
CA GLY A 43 5.35 -4.97 -1.34
C GLY A 43 5.29 -3.60 -2.01
N PHE A 44 4.18 -2.86 -1.91
CA PHE A 44 4.04 -1.53 -2.48
C PHE A 44 3.67 -0.48 -1.43
N TRP A 45 4.17 0.73 -1.67
CA TRP A 45 3.73 1.97 -1.04
C TRP A 45 3.09 2.85 -2.10
N ASN A 46 1.76 2.95 -2.06
CA ASN A 46 0.98 3.65 -3.08
C ASN A 46 0.39 4.99 -2.58
N SER A 47 -0.25 5.73 -3.47
CA SER A 47 -0.81 7.06 -3.21
C SER A 47 -1.88 7.08 -2.11
N THR A 48 -2.49 5.95 -1.79
CA THR A 48 -3.58 5.85 -0.82
C THR A 48 -3.12 5.42 0.57
N ASN A 49 -1.91 4.86 0.71
CA ASN A 49 -1.40 4.35 1.98
C ASN A 49 -1.13 5.48 2.98
N GLN A 50 -1.32 5.19 4.26
CA GLN A 50 -1.20 6.17 5.35
C GLN A 50 -0.02 5.89 6.28
N ASN A 51 0.32 4.62 6.52
CA ASN A 51 1.42 4.23 7.38
C ASN A 51 2.18 3.04 6.82
N ILE A 52 3.46 2.92 7.23
CA ILE A 52 4.24 1.69 7.15
C ILE A 52 4.34 1.12 8.55
N LEU A 53 4.04 -0.16 8.69
CA LEU A 53 4.15 -0.90 9.93
C LEU A 53 5.38 -1.79 9.86
N VAL A 54 6.31 -1.60 10.81
CA VAL A 54 7.56 -2.36 10.91
C VAL A 54 7.55 -3.16 12.20
N THR A 55 7.66 -4.47 12.11
CA THR A 55 7.71 -5.36 13.30
C THR A 55 9.15 -5.65 13.67
N VAL A 56 9.52 -5.31 14.89
CA VAL A 56 10.88 -5.51 15.44
C VAL A 56 10.82 -6.52 16.59
N PRO A 57 11.51 -7.66 16.49
CA PRO A 57 11.62 -8.61 17.60
C PRO A 57 12.41 -8.01 18.75
N ILE A 58 11.94 -8.24 19.98
CA ILE A 58 12.59 -7.81 21.22
C ILE A 58 12.95 -9.07 22.02
N ASP A 59 14.21 -9.20 22.40
CA ASP A 59 14.66 -10.31 23.23
C ASP A 59 14.22 -10.13 24.68
N ASN A 60 14.12 -11.22 25.42
CA ASN A 60 13.78 -11.20 26.85
C ASN A 60 15.02 -10.89 27.71
N ASP A 61 15.56 -9.70 27.52
CA ASP A 61 16.72 -9.19 28.26
C ASP A 61 16.30 -7.96 29.08
N ILE A 62 16.48 -8.04 30.40
CA ILE A 62 16.05 -6.99 31.33
C ILE A 62 16.72 -5.64 31.07
N SER A 63 17.90 -5.63 30.47
CA SER A 63 18.61 -4.39 30.11
C SER A 63 17.90 -3.59 29.01
N LEU A 64 16.97 -4.22 28.28
CA LEU A 64 16.18 -3.55 27.25
C LEU A 64 15.02 -2.72 27.81
N ILE A 65 14.59 -2.95 29.07
CA ILE A 65 13.55 -2.12 29.71
C ILE A 65 14.07 -0.69 29.85
N ASP A 66 13.23 0.28 29.50
CA ASP A 66 13.57 1.71 29.36
C ASP A 66 14.64 2.02 28.28
N GLY A 67 15.05 1.02 27.54
CA GLY A 67 15.78 1.17 26.28
C GLY A 67 14.86 1.64 25.14
N ALA A 68 15.39 1.70 23.93
CA ALA A 68 14.64 2.26 22.80
C ALA A 68 14.87 1.51 21.49
N VAL A 69 13.85 1.55 20.62
CA VAL A 69 13.92 1.07 19.23
C VAL A 69 13.74 2.25 18.27
N GLN A 70 14.68 2.41 17.35
CA GLN A 70 14.61 3.34 16.23
C GLN A 70 14.53 2.57 14.92
N THR A 71 13.51 2.84 14.10
CA THR A 71 13.44 2.29 12.75
C THR A 71 14.39 3.04 11.81
N LEU A 72 15.02 2.29 10.93
CA LEU A 72 15.94 2.78 9.92
C LEU A 72 15.45 2.33 8.53
N VAL A 73 15.63 3.18 7.52
CA VAL A 73 15.30 2.88 6.13
C VAL A 73 16.48 3.17 5.22
N SER A 74 16.68 2.35 4.19
CA SER A 74 17.57 2.67 3.07
C SER A 74 16.78 2.59 1.77
N PHE A 75 17.08 3.50 0.84
CA PHE A 75 16.47 3.50 -0.49
C PHE A 75 17.50 3.03 -1.52
N ASP A 76 17.12 2.06 -2.36
CA ASP A 76 17.94 1.50 -3.44
C ASP A 76 19.35 1.03 -3.00
N GLY A 77 19.47 0.59 -1.74
CA GLY A 77 20.73 0.12 -1.17
C GLY A 77 21.71 1.26 -0.78
N GLY A 78 21.22 2.49 -0.70
CA GLY A 78 21.98 3.63 -0.19
C GLY A 78 22.16 3.64 1.33
N ASP A 79 22.56 4.78 1.86
CA ASP A 79 22.78 4.98 3.30
C ASP A 79 21.50 4.75 4.10
N THR A 80 21.67 4.30 5.34
CA THR A 80 20.56 4.03 6.25
C THR A 80 20.20 5.30 7.02
N LEU A 81 18.94 5.70 6.97
CA LEU A 81 18.40 6.91 7.57
C LEU A 81 17.43 6.56 8.68
N GLU A 82 17.38 7.37 9.74
CA GLU A 82 16.33 7.22 10.77
C GLU A 82 14.97 7.67 10.21
N VAL A 83 13.92 6.90 10.51
CA VAL A 83 12.55 7.18 10.10
C VAL A 83 11.58 6.80 11.20
N GLY A 84 10.53 7.60 11.38
CA GLY A 84 9.56 7.44 12.45
C GLY A 84 10.10 7.81 13.84
N ASP A 85 9.22 7.79 14.82
CA ASP A 85 9.54 8.13 16.20
C ASP A 85 10.41 7.08 16.89
N LEU A 86 11.18 7.53 17.90
CA LEU A 86 11.88 6.65 18.82
C LEU A 86 10.85 5.99 19.77
N ASN A 87 10.86 4.66 19.84
CA ASN A 87 9.94 3.89 20.65
C ASN A 87 10.63 3.31 21.89
N THR A 88 10.13 3.67 23.09
CA THR A 88 10.65 3.14 24.36
C THR A 88 10.14 1.72 24.58
N ILE A 89 11.03 0.83 25.07
CA ILE A 89 10.69 -0.53 25.49
C ILE A 89 10.22 -0.48 26.94
N ALA A 90 8.89 -0.50 27.16
CA ALA A 90 8.30 -0.33 28.49
C ALA A 90 8.28 -1.64 29.31
N GLU A 91 8.16 -2.79 28.65
CA GLU A 91 8.05 -4.11 29.26
C GLU A 91 8.56 -5.20 28.32
N LEU A 92 8.85 -6.36 28.86
CA LEU A 92 9.32 -7.53 28.10
C LEU A 92 8.37 -8.70 28.30
N ASN A 93 8.04 -9.37 27.20
CA ASN A 93 7.36 -10.66 27.21
C ASN A 93 8.17 -11.66 26.37
N VAL A 94 8.04 -12.94 26.65
CA VAL A 94 8.73 -13.99 25.88
C VAL A 94 8.27 -13.96 24.42
N ASN A 95 9.19 -13.87 23.49
CA ASN A 95 8.96 -13.72 22.04
C ASN A 95 8.21 -12.42 21.67
N ASP A 96 8.47 -11.36 22.39
CA ASP A 96 7.83 -10.07 22.16
C ASP A 96 8.27 -9.40 20.86
N THR A 97 7.40 -8.59 20.33
CA THR A 97 7.66 -7.75 19.17
C THR A 97 7.08 -6.37 19.38
N ILE A 98 7.79 -5.35 18.96
CA ILE A 98 7.26 -3.99 18.88
C ILE A 98 6.88 -3.74 17.42
N THR A 99 5.64 -3.28 17.18
CA THR A 99 5.22 -2.79 15.87
C THR A 99 5.29 -1.28 15.85
N ILE A 100 6.20 -0.76 15.05
CA ILE A 100 6.42 0.68 14.87
C ILE A 100 5.60 1.14 13.67
N SER A 101 4.83 2.21 13.86
CA SER A 101 4.04 2.83 12.80
C SER A 101 4.75 4.11 12.34
N ILE A 102 5.21 4.10 11.10
CA ILE A 102 5.79 5.26 10.44
C ILE A 102 4.68 5.92 9.63
N SER A 103 4.37 7.16 9.93
CA SER A 103 3.32 7.90 9.24
C SER A 103 3.71 8.24 7.79
N ARG A 104 2.70 8.49 6.95
CA ARG A 104 2.92 8.95 5.57
C ARG A 104 3.86 10.14 5.49
N ILE A 105 3.65 11.14 6.36
CA ILE A 105 4.46 12.38 6.34
C ILE A 105 5.91 12.09 6.67
N GLU A 106 6.19 11.26 7.66
CA GLU A 106 7.55 10.88 8.04
C GLU A 106 8.24 10.12 6.92
N PHE A 107 7.54 9.17 6.29
CA PHE A 107 8.11 8.33 5.24
C PHE A 107 8.40 9.11 3.96
N ILE A 108 7.46 9.93 3.46
CA ILE A 108 7.66 10.70 2.22
C ILE A 108 8.67 11.85 2.37
N ASN A 109 8.91 12.32 3.59
CA ASN A 109 9.91 13.34 3.89
C ASN A 109 11.31 12.75 4.18
N SER A 110 11.48 11.44 4.16
CA SER A 110 12.78 10.81 4.30
C SER A 110 13.69 11.24 3.15
N GLU A 111 14.96 11.50 3.47
CA GLU A 111 15.97 11.77 2.46
C GLU A 111 16.07 10.58 1.49
N ASN A 112 16.26 10.85 0.21
CA ASN A 112 16.30 9.87 -0.88
C ASN A 112 14.97 9.13 -1.17
N TYR A 113 13.85 9.54 -0.55
CA TYR A 113 12.54 9.06 -0.97
C TYR A 113 12.25 9.49 -2.42
N ALA A 114 11.98 8.54 -3.31
CA ALA A 114 11.67 8.83 -4.70
C ALA A 114 10.69 7.80 -5.29
N GLU A 115 9.92 8.23 -6.27
CA GLU A 115 9.08 7.36 -7.09
C GLU A 115 9.93 6.26 -7.75
N GLY A 116 9.46 5.01 -7.71
CA GLY A 116 10.13 3.84 -8.26
C GLY A 116 11.19 3.21 -7.36
N SER A 117 11.65 3.90 -6.30
CA SER A 117 12.67 3.38 -5.36
C SER A 117 12.18 2.19 -4.55
N LEU A 118 13.14 1.37 -4.12
CA LEU A 118 12.93 0.24 -3.21
C LEU A 118 13.38 0.62 -1.80
N ALA A 119 12.45 0.67 -0.85
CA ALA A 119 12.71 0.90 0.56
C ALA A 119 12.97 -0.43 1.30
N LEU A 120 14.09 -0.52 1.99
CA LEU A 120 14.47 -1.64 2.83
C LEU A 120 14.59 -1.17 4.28
N PHE A 121 13.94 -1.86 5.20
CA PHE A 121 13.86 -1.46 6.59
C PHE A 121 14.76 -2.31 7.49
N THR A 122 15.40 -1.65 8.45
CA THR A 122 16.05 -2.26 9.59
C THR A 122 15.69 -1.48 10.86
N ALA A 123 16.27 -1.85 11.99
CA ALA A 123 16.06 -1.13 13.24
C ALA A 123 17.34 -1.12 14.07
N ARG A 124 17.47 -0.10 14.93
CA ARG A 124 18.48 -0.02 15.96
C ARG A 124 17.79 -0.17 17.32
N ILE A 125 18.30 -1.08 18.15
CA ILE A 125 17.91 -1.21 19.54
C ILE A 125 19.03 -0.65 20.40
N ASN A 126 18.66 0.21 21.34
CA ASN A 126 19.52 0.68 22.42
C ASN A 126 19.02 0.10 23.74
N ASP A 127 19.89 -0.49 24.54
CA ASP A 127 19.54 -0.87 25.90
C ASP A 127 19.62 0.33 26.87
N PHE A 128 19.21 0.11 28.10
CA PHE A 128 19.24 1.14 29.14
C PHE A 128 20.67 1.57 29.52
N ALA A 129 21.67 0.69 29.36
CA ALA A 129 23.07 1.00 29.63
C ALA A 129 23.74 1.83 28.51
N GLY A 130 23.07 1.97 27.35
CA GLY A 130 23.53 2.74 26.21
C GLY A 130 24.27 1.92 25.15
N TYR A 131 24.32 0.59 25.27
CA TYR A 131 24.80 -0.25 24.18
C TYR A 131 23.79 -0.34 23.07
N THR A 132 24.26 -0.48 21.84
CA THR A 132 23.43 -0.46 20.64
C THR A 132 23.63 -1.68 19.78
N ARG A 133 22.54 -2.11 19.11
CA ARG A 133 22.57 -3.13 18.07
C ARG A 133 21.72 -2.70 16.89
N ILE A 134 22.29 -2.75 15.68
CA ILE A 134 21.55 -2.66 14.43
C ILE A 134 21.20 -4.08 14.00
N GLY A 135 19.92 -4.33 13.73
CA GLY A 135 19.41 -5.63 13.30
C GLY A 135 19.68 -5.91 11.81
N GLY A 136 19.43 -7.16 11.42
CA GLY A 136 19.32 -7.51 9.99
C GLY A 136 18.11 -6.84 9.36
N ALA A 137 18.21 -6.54 8.07
CA ALA A 137 17.10 -5.93 7.33
C ALA A 137 15.91 -6.89 7.15
N SER A 138 14.72 -6.33 6.95
CA SER A 138 13.51 -7.08 6.62
C SER A 138 13.69 -7.92 5.35
N ALA A 139 13.05 -9.08 5.29
CA ALA A 139 13.11 -9.96 4.13
C ALA A 139 12.39 -9.38 2.89
N ASN A 140 11.41 -8.50 3.11
CA ASN A 140 10.66 -7.84 2.06
C ASN A 140 11.07 -6.37 1.92
N GLN A 141 11.10 -5.92 0.68
CA GLN A 141 11.25 -4.51 0.31
C GLN A 141 9.88 -3.92 -0.01
N ILE A 142 9.77 -2.62 0.13
CA ILE A 142 8.59 -1.85 -0.28
C ILE A 142 8.96 -1.01 -1.49
N LYS A 143 8.33 -1.27 -2.64
CA LYS A 143 8.46 -0.43 -3.83
C LYS A 143 7.59 0.81 -3.68
N ILE A 144 8.16 1.98 -3.91
CA ILE A 144 7.43 3.25 -3.93
C ILE A 144 6.79 3.41 -5.31
N ASP A 145 5.48 3.54 -5.34
CA ASP A 145 4.70 3.75 -6.55
C ASP A 145 3.47 4.59 -6.19
N GLN A 146 3.48 5.85 -6.56
CA GLN A 146 2.47 6.84 -6.18
C GLN A 146 1.64 7.32 -7.36
N THR A 147 1.97 6.85 -8.57
CA THR A 147 1.41 7.37 -9.81
C THR A 147 0.42 6.38 -10.39
N GLY A 148 -0.84 6.77 -10.50
CA GLY A 148 -1.87 5.91 -11.10
C GLY A 148 -1.80 5.88 -12.63
N PRO A 149 -2.42 4.86 -13.26
CA PRO A 149 -2.31 4.61 -14.68
C PRO A 149 -3.00 5.69 -15.53
N ILE A 150 -2.38 5.99 -16.67
CA ILE A 150 -2.92 6.88 -17.70
C ILE A 150 -3.44 6.02 -18.87
N LEU A 151 -4.55 6.43 -19.47
CA LEU A 151 -5.12 5.77 -20.64
C LEU A 151 -4.77 6.52 -21.92
N ASP A 152 -4.22 5.82 -22.91
CA ASP A 152 -3.92 6.35 -24.23
C ASP A 152 -5.19 6.55 -25.07
N SER A 153 -6.12 5.61 -24.97
CA SER A 153 -7.33 5.62 -25.78
C SER A 153 -8.50 4.96 -25.07
N ILE A 154 -9.69 5.48 -25.34
CA ILE A 154 -10.97 4.91 -24.93
C ILE A 154 -11.94 5.04 -26.12
N ALA A 155 -12.59 3.95 -26.49
CA ALA A 155 -13.64 3.93 -27.52
C ALA A 155 -14.82 3.09 -27.04
N ILE A 156 -16.02 3.43 -27.52
CA ILE A 156 -17.22 2.63 -27.31
C ILE A 156 -17.85 2.32 -28.69
N GLU A 157 -18.24 1.09 -28.90
CA GLU A 157 -18.88 0.63 -30.12
C GLU A 157 -19.89 -0.51 -29.87
N SER A 158 -20.79 -0.72 -30.82
CA SER A 158 -21.76 -1.82 -30.82
C SER A 158 -21.43 -2.80 -31.95
N ASP A 159 -21.79 -4.05 -31.76
CA ASP A 159 -21.76 -5.09 -32.80
C ASP A 159 -22.98 -5.08 -33.72
N ASN A 160 -23.86 -4.06 -33.61
CA ASN A 160 -25.06 -3.94 -34.42
C ASN A 160 -24.73 -3.98 -35.90
N LEU A 161 -25.44 -4.81 -36.68
CA LEU A 161 -25.17 -5.06 -38.09
C LEU A 161 -25.26 -3.82 -39.01
N TYR A 162 -26.02 -2.80 -38.60
CA TYR A 162 -26.27 -1.61 -39.43
C TYR A 162 -25.39 -0.42 -39.03
N SER A 163 -24.97 -0.35 -37.79
CA SER A 163 -24.16 0.76 -37.27
C SER A 163 -23.48 0.43 -35.97
N ASN A 164 -22.17 0.59 -35.90
CA ASN A 164 -21.44 0.47 -34.63
C ASN A 164 -21.71 1.64 -33.66
N GLN A 165 -22.47 2.65 -34.07
CA GLN A 165 -22.91 3.77 -33.23
C GLN A 165 -24.36 3.64 -32.75
N GLY A 166 -25.07 2.59 -33.14
CA GLY A 166 -26.39 2.25 -32.69
C GLY A 166 -26.42 0.89 -32.02
N ALA A 167 -27.29 0.71 -31.05
CA ALA A 167 -27.57 -0.58 -30.43
C ALA A 167 -29.07 -0.73 -30.18
N LYS A 168 -29.53 -1.96 -30.13
CA LYS A 168 -30.86 -2.35 -29.66
C LYS A 168 -30.75 -3.49 -28.68
N TYR A 169 -31.85 -3.92 -28.09
CA TYR A 169 -31.92 -5.11 -27.29
C TYR A 169 -31.25 -6.31 -27.97
N GLY A 170 -30.35 -6.96 -27.26
CA GLY A 170 -29.61 -8.14 -27.69
C GLY A 170 -28.29 -7.85 -28.40
N ASP A 171 -27.99 -6.59 -28.75
CA ASP A 171 -26.69 -6.21 -29.29
C ASP A 171 -25.65 -6.11 -28.17
N ASP A 172 -24.39 -6.41 -28.48
CA ASP A 172 -23.25 -6.25 -27.57
C ASP A 172 -22.62 -4.86 -27.75
N VAL A 173 -22.48 -4.15 -26.62
CA VAL A 173 -21.78 -2.88 -26.56
C VAL A 173 -20.45 -3.08 -25.85
N SER A 174 -19.37 -2.68 -26.51
CA SER A 174 -18.01 -2.83 -26.02
C SER A 174 -17.33 -1.50 -25.77
N VAL A 175 -16.69 -1.36 -24.60
CA VAL A 175 -15.75 -0.29 -24.27
C VAL A 175 -14.35 -0.85 -24.37
N THR A 176 -13.57 -0.33 -25.34
CA THR A 176 -12.17 -0.69 -25.54
C THR A 176 -11.29 0.44 -25.04
N PHE A 177 -10.26 0.11 -24.25
CA PHE A 177 -9.32 1.10 -23.75
C PHE A 177 -7.92 0.54 -23.66
N ARG A 178 -6.91 1.41 -23.75
CA ARG A 178 -5.49 1.08 -23.71
C ARG A 178 -4.81 1.87 -22.60
N PRO A 179 -4.33 1.21 -21.53
CA PRO A 179 -3.48 1.84 -20.53
C PRO A 179 -2.03 1.95 -21.04
N GLN A 180 -1.28 2.95 -20.52
CA GLN A 180 0.16 3.11 -20.79
C GLN A 180 1.03 2.13 -20.01
N GLU A 181 0.46 1.49 -19.00
CA GLU A 181 1.13 0.55 -18.12
C GLU A 181 0.23 -0.65 -17.79
N GLU A 182 0.77 -1.61 -17.06
CA GLU A 182 0.02 -2.77 -16.63
C GLU A 182 -0.95 -2.41 -15.50
N ILE A 183 -2.22 -2.81 -15.63
CA ILE A 183 -3.27 -2.52 -14.66
C ILE A 183 -3.89 -3.80 -14.11
N MET A 184 -4.50 -3.69 -12.94
CA MET A 184 -5.38 -4.72 -12.41
C MET A 184 -6.60 -4.90 -13.32
N THR A 185 -7.24 -6.07 -13.26
CA THR A 185 -8.51 -6.29 -13.99
C THR A 185 -9.51 -5.19 -13.58
N PRO A 186 -9.95 -4.34 -14.52
CA PRO A 186 -10.81 -3.22 -14.20
C PRO A 186 -12.24 -3.66 -13.93
N PHE A 187 -12.96 -2.88 -13.12
CA PHE A 187 -14.41 -2.97 -12.98
C PHE A 187 -15.03 -1.91 -13.87
N VAL A 188 -15.88 -2.32 -14.82
CA VAL A 188 -16.46 -1.43 -15.84
C VAL A 188 -17.98 -1.50 -15.79
N LEU A 189 -18.61 -0.33 -15.75
CA LEU A 189 -20.05 -0.17 -15.92
C LEU A 189 -20.35 0.28 -17.34
N ILE A 190 -21.37 -0.32 -18.00
CA ILE A 190 -21.91 0.07 -19.30
C ILE A 190 -23.42 0.15 -19.15
N ALA A 191 -24.03 1.25 -19.58
CA ALA A 191 -25.45 1.57 -19.38
C ALA A 191 -25.90 1.48 -17.90
N GLY A 192 -24.97 1.75 -16.95
CA GLY A 192 -25.22 1.73 -15.51
C GLY A 192 -25.05 0.38 -14.83
N ASP A 193 -24.88 -0.72 -15.57
CA ASP A 193 -24.68 -2.07 -15.03
C ASP A 193 -23.27 -2.60 -15.34
N THR A 194 -22.85 -3.62 -14.57
CA THR A 194 -21.54 -4.27 -14.74
C THR A 194 -21.43 -4.91 -16.12
N ALA A 195 -20.28 -4.74 -16.77
CA ALA A 195 -19.94 -5.46 -17.99
C ALA A 195 -20.01 -6.98 -17.79
N ASP A 196 -20.60 -7.69 -18.75
CA ASP A 196 -20.77 -9.15 -18.70
C ASP A 196 -19.44 -9.89 -18.87
N ASN A 197 -18.52 -9.27 -19.63
CA ASN A 197 -17.21 -9.83 -19.91
C ASN A 197 -16.14 -8.76 -19.97
N ILE A 198 -14.95 -9.08 -19.46
CA ILE A 198 -13.76 -8.23 -19.55
C ILE A 198 -12.61 -9.10 -20.03
N THR A 199 -12.01 -8.73 -21.16
CA THR A 199 -10.89 -9.45 -21.79
C THR A 199 -9.75 -8.50 -22.08
N ARG A 200 -8.54 -9.07 -22.19
CA ARG A 200 -7.33 -8.35 -22.62
C ARG A 200 -6.83 -8.96 -23.94
N ILE A 201 -6.64 -8.13 -24.94
CA ILE A 201 -6.07 -8.53 -26.23
C ILE A 201 -4.88 -7.61 -26.53
N GLY A 202 -3.68 -8.16 -26.37
CA GLY A 202 -2.46 -7.35 -26.41
C GLY A 202 -2.45 -6.31 -25.29
N ASP A 203 -2.33 -5.04 -25.64
CA ASP A 203 -2.34 -3.92 -24.70
C ASP A 203 -3.76 -3.37 -24.45
N ASN A 204 -4.75 -3.84 -25.20
CA ASN A 204 -6.12 -3.34 -25.06
C ASN A 204 -6.93 -4.18 -24.09
N TRP A 205 -7.73 -3.50 -23.28
CA TRP A 205 -8.81 -4.07 -22.49
C TRP A 205 -10.12 -3.83 -23.22
N ILE A 206 -11.00 -4.84 -23.20
CA ILE A 206 -12.32 -4.80 -23.82
C ILE A 206 -13.33 -5.25 -22.79
N ALA A 207 -14.22 -4.34 -22.39
CA ALA A 207 -15.35 -4.63 -21.55
C ALA A 207 -16.62 -4.66 -22.40
N THR A 208 -17.37 -5.75 -22.36
CA THR A 208 -18.58 -5.95 -23.20
C THR A 208 -19.79 -6.20 -22.33
N ARG A 209 -20.93 -5.61 -22.71
CA ARG A 209 -22.24 -5.86 -22.12
C ARG A 209 -23.30 -6.01 -23.18
N THR A 210 -24.11 -7.05 -23.08
CA THR A 210 -25.29 -7.25 -23.93
C THR A 210 -26.43 -6.35 -23.45
N MET A 211 -26.98 -5.54 -24.36
CA MET A 211 -28.07 -4.61 -24.04
C MET A 211 -29.36 -5.32 -23.70
N GLN A 212 -30.00 -4.89 -22.62
CA GLN A 212 -31.23 -5.47 -22.10
C GLN A 212 -32.45 -4.61 -22.47
N VAL A 213 -33.63 -5.23 -22.49
CA VAL A 213 -34.91 -4.55 -22.77
C VAL A 213 -35.26 -3.48 -21.71
N THR A 214 -34.69 -3.59 -20.53
CA THR A 214 -34.87 -2.65 -19.41
C THR A 214 -33.88 -1.48 -19.42
N ASP A 215 -32.88 -1.51 -20.32
CA ASP A 215 -31.91 -0.43 -20.43
C ASP A 215 -32.58 0.84 -20.98
N VAL A 216 -32.13 1.97 -20.47
CA VAL A 216 -32.70 3.28 -20.84
C VAL A 216 -32.22 3.67 -22.24
N GLU A 217 -33.17 3.97 -23.14
CA GLU A 217 -32.86 4.47 -24.49
C GLU A 217 -32.11 5.80 -24.44
N GLY A 218 -31.29 6.02 -25.46
CA GLY A 218 -30.43 7.20 -25.60
C GLY A 218 -28.94 6.87 -25.62
N VAL A 219 -28.11 7.85 -25.33
CA VAL A 219 -26.65 7.67 -25.34
C VAL A 219 -26.22 6.74 -24.20
N ILE A 220 -25.57 5.65 -24.57
CA ILE A 220 -25.05 4.67 -23.60
C ILE A 220 -23.88 5.28 -22.84
N SER A 221 -24.03 5.30 -21.50
CA SER A 221 -22.95 5.72 -20.61
C SER A 221 -22.03 4.56 -20.26
N PHE A 222 -20.78 4.87 -19.97
CA PHE A 222 -19.86 3.95 -19.31
C PHE A 222 -19.11 4.65 -18.20
N ASN A 223 -18.60 3.88 -17.23
CA ASN A 223 -17.79 4.38 -16.13
C ASN A 223 -16.84 3.30 -15.63
N PHE A 224 -15.57 3.64 -15.45
CA PHE A 224 -14.58 2.81 -14.78
C PHE A 224 -13.42 3.66 -14.26
N THR A 225 -12.71 3.13 -13.27
CA THR A 225 -11.45 3.68 -12.78
C THR A 225 -10.41 2.57 -12.89
N PRO A 226 -9.36 2.74 -13.71
CA PRO A 226 -8.27 1.78 -13.76
C PRO A 226 -7.42 1.88 -12.51
N TYR A 227 -6.84 0.78 -12.05
CA TYR A 227 -5.86 0.71 -10.98
C TYR A 227 -4.60 0.04 -11.50
N ASP A 228 -3.42 0.59 -11.19
CA ASP A 228 -2.15 -0.08 -11.47
C ASP A 228 -1.93 -1.29 -10.56
N LEU A 229 -0.81 -1.99 -10.74
CA LEU A 229 -0.47 -3.16 -9.91
C LEU A 229 -0.08 -2.79 -8.48
N ALA A 230 0.26 -1.53 -8.21
CA ALA A 230 0.53 -1.02 -6.88
C ALA A 230 -0.74 -0.60 -6.13
N GLY A 231 -1.88 -0.50 -6.82
CA GLY A 231 -3.18 -0.11 -6.26
C GLY A 231 -3.45 1.40 -6.34
N ASN A 232 -2.70 2.16 -7.14
CA ASN A 232 -3.01 3.56 -7.38
C ASN A 232 -4.19 3.69 -8.35
N PRO A 233 -5.17 4.55 -8.05
CA PRO A 233 -6.24 4.84 -8.99
C PRO A 233 -5.75 5.76 -10.11
N GLY A 234 -6.12 5.45 -11.33
CA GLY A 234 -6.11 6.39 -12.45
C GLY A 234 -7.31 7.34 -12.42
N GLY A 235 -7.41 8.19 -13.43
CA GLY A 235 -8.58 9.06 -13.60
C GLY A 235 -9.85 8.25 -13.89
N ALA A 236 -10.98 8.66 -13.30
CA ALA A 236 -12.29 8.10 -13.64
C ALA A 236 -12.60 8.38 -15.12
N SER A 237 -13.00 7.34 -15.85
CA SER A 237 -13.19 7.37 -17.31
C SER A 237 -14.68 7.20 -17.64
N THR A 238 -15.29 8.26 -18.17
CA THR A 238 -16.71 8.31 -18.52
C THR A 238 -16.95 8.79 -19.95
N GLN A 239 -15.89 9.09 -20.68
CA GLN A 239 -15.94 9.59 -22.05
C GLN A 239 -14.89 8.92 -22.92
N SER A 240 -15.22 8.70 -24.19
CA SER A 240 -14.26 8.22 -25.20
C SER A 240 -13.27 9.32 -25.58
N THR A 241 -12.04 8.94 -25.91
CA THR A 241 -11.00 9.88 -26.37
C THR A 241 -11.13 10.25 -27.84
N ASN A 242 -11.87 9.44 -28.61
CA ASN A 242 -12.10 9.62 -30.05
C ASN A 242 -13.51 10.17 -30.38
N ASN A 243 -14.27 10.61 -29.35
CA ASN A 243 -15.67 11.05 -29.47
C ASN A 243 -16.64 9.96 -29.97
N SER A 244 -16.27 8.67 -29.91
CA SER A 244 -17.20 7.59 -30.21
C SER A 244 -18.34 7.55 -29.18
N ARG A 245 -19.52 7.18 -29.62
CA ARG A 245 -20.73 7.02 -28.81
C ARG A 245 -21.62 5.96 -29.41
N VAL A 246 -22.39 5.32 -28.59
CA VAL A 246 -23.45 4.37 -29.01
C VAL A 246 -24.78 4.89 -28.48
N ILE A 247 -25.82 4.82 -29.32
CA ILE A 247 -27.20 5.20 -28.97
C ILE A 247 -28.03 3.91 -28.92
N LEU A 248 -28.63 3.63 -27.77
CA LEU A 248 -29.60 2.57 -27.61
C LEU A 248 -30.96 3.04 -28.10
N ASP A 249 -31.57 2.30 -29.03
CA ASP A 249 -32.91 2.51 -29.54
C ASP A 249 -33.61 1.15 -29.68
N ASN A 250 -34.57 0.91 -28.83
CA ASN A 250 -35.40 -0.32 -28.81
C ASN A 250 -36.75 -0.10 -29.51
N SER A 251 -36.99 1.12 -30.03
CA SER A 251 -38.25 1.51 -30.64
C SER A 251 -38.28 1.15 -32.11
N SER A 252 -39.36 0.53 -32.59
CA SER A 252 -39.59 0.30 -34.03
C SER A 252 -39.98 1.58 -34.72
N PRO A 253 -39.53 1.82 -35.99
CA PRO A 253 -39.97 2.95 -36.75
C PRO A 253 -41.49 2.98 -36.90
N PHE A 254 -42.08 4.14 -36.66
CA PHE A 254 -43.53 4.33 -36.88
C PHE A 254 -43.75 4.77 -38.36
N ILE A 255 -44.47 3.93 -39.12
CA ILE A 255 -44.83 4.22 -40.52
C ILE A 255 -46.26 4.73 -40.51
N ASN A 256 -46.49 5.97 -40.91
CA ASN A 256 -47.80 6.56 -41.13
C ASN A 256 -48.33 6.19 -42.52
#